data_e0fcc66481c9fff9c62d9ae0b5eec018
#
_entry.id   e0fcc66481c9fff9c62d9ae0b5eec018
#
_cell.length_a   1.000
_cell.length_b   1.000
_cell.length_c   1.000
_cell.angle_alpha   90.00
_cell.angle_beta   90.00
_cell.angle_gamma   90.00
#
_symmetry.space_group_name_H-M   'P 1'
#
loop_
_entity.id
_entity.type
_entity.pdbx_description
1 polymer ?
#
loop_
_entity_poly.entity_id
_entity_poly.type
_entity_poly.pdbx_seq_one_letter_code
_entity_poly.pdbx_strand_id
1 'polypeptide(L)'
;MRSENSLRKPKGFCVSHSRSSLLAPHSLTMAILNNRLTTEQYEQNFSDIHPPFETREAALVEANRCLFCYDAPCTKSCPTSINIPKFIKQITTDNLKGAAYTILDANIMGGGCSKVCPVEKLCEGACVYNLLDEPPIPIARLQRYSTEKAIAQKWPLFQRKPSVGKKVAVVGAGPAGLSCAHVLSREGVDVTIYEKESKGGGLMTYGIAAYKVTPQFCEDEVNFITSLGGITIKYDQELGRNLTLAELQAGYDAVYLGIGVGVARHLGIPGEDLEGVEDAIRFIYDIREKGYPAVPVGDKVAVIGLGMTAIDAATQAKRLGAKEVTIVYRRTQAEMPSTEVELNLAKLDGCNLIWLASPKEILGENGRVTQLICNVMELSVPDTSGRRTPVETGETITLDVDMVIKAAGQIPYEELVTNNQLTNWYGKLAINEHCETNIPGVFAGGDCVNGGKEVVDAVQAGKDGARAILKKMSERANE
;
A
#
# COMPACT_ATOMS: atom_id res chain seq x y z
N MET A 1 79.41 31.24 -37.21
CA MET A 1 80.19 30.39 -38.16
C MET A 1 79.18 29.37 -38.65
N ARG A 2 78.67 29.56 -39.86
CA ARG A 2 78.92 28.77 -41.05
C ARG A 2 78.61 27.29 -40.85
N SER A 3 77.82 26.58 -41.67
CA SER A 3 77.41 26.70 -43.07
C SER A 3 76.34 25.59 -43.29
N GLU A 4 75.25 25.89 -43.94
CA GLU A 4 74.94 25.63 -45.34
C GLU A 4 74.76 24.16 -45.73
N ASN A 5 73.56 23.94 -46.27
CA ASN A 5 73.13 23.25 -47.49
C ASN A 5 73.08 21.73 -47.53
N SER A 6 72.01 21.12 -47.97
CA SER A 6 71.48 21.16 -49.33
C SER A 6 70.21 20.34 -49.52
N LEU A 7 69.38 20.86 -50.34
CA LEU A 7 68.19 20.30 -51.02
C LEU A 7 68.33 18.90 -51.59
N ARG A 8 67.24 18.09 -51.44
CA ARG A 8 66.68 17.22 -52.52
C ARG A 8 65.24 16.85 -52.30
N LYS A 9 64.31 17.27 -53.11
CA LYS A 9 63.04 16.60 -53.45
C LYS A 9 63.30 15.75 -54.70
N PRO A 10 62.38 14.88 -55.17
CA PRO A 10 61.08 14.39 -54.74
C PRO A 10 60.90 12.88 -54.97
N LYS A 11 59.80 12.30 -54.50
CA LYS A 11 58.99 11.38 -55.33
C LYS A 11 57.66 11.06 -54.57
N GLY A 12 56.56 11.26 -55.32
CA GLY A 12 55.21 11.07 -54.84
C GLY A 12 54.90 9.66 -54.47
N PHE A 13 54.09 9.53 -53.41
CA PHE A 13 53.35 8.31 -53.14
C PHE A 13 51.88 8.68 -52.96
N CYS A 14 51.07 7.91 -53.69
CA CYS A 14 49.63 7.95 -53.71
C CYS A 14 49.08 7.61 -52.30
N VAL A 15 48.38 8.56 -51.66
CA VAL A 15 47.68 8.33 -50.39
C VAL A 15 46.28 7.86 -50.70
N SER A 16 46.07 6.57 -50.52
CA SER A 16 44.74 5.96 -50.51
C SER A 16 43.94 6.55 -49.33
N HIS A 17 42.83 7.22 -49.62
CA HIS A 17 41.84 7.64 -48.61
C HIS A 17 41.16 6.41 -48.00
N SER A 18 41.64 5.96 -46.87
CA SER A 18 40.82 5.12 -45.98
C SER A 18 39.77 6.02 -45.34
N ARG A 19 38.52 5.83 -45.74
CA ARG A 19 37.35 6.34 -45.02
C ARG A 19 37.39 5.78 -43.61
N SER A 20 37.79 6.56 -42.62
CA SER A 20 37.47 6.30 -41.22
C SER A 20 35.95 6.38 -41.10
N SER A 21 35.31 5.23 -40.98
CA SER A 21 33.94 5.12 -40.49
C SER A 21 33.91 5.70 -39.08
N LEU A 22 33.37 6.90 -38.95
CA LEU A 22 32.87 7.40 -37.68
C LEU A 22 31.80 6.42 -37.22
N LEU A 23 32.16 5.56 -36.30
CA LEU A 23 31.21 4.81 -35.52
C LEU A 23 30.30 5.82 -34.81
N ALA A 24 29.05 5.90 -35.25
CA ALA A 24 28.01 6.58 -34.52
C ALA A 24 28.05 6.08 -33.08
N PRO A 25 27.84 6.94 -32.08
CA PRO A 25 27.71 6.45 -30.70
C PRO A 25 26.58 5.44 -30.69
N HIS A 26 26.88 4.20 -30.27
CA HIS A 26 25.85 3.23 -29.96
C HIS A 26 24.90 3.90 -28.97
N SER A 27 23.69 4.18 -29.40
CA SER A 27 22.61 4.51 -28.48
C SER A 27 22.55 3.34 -27.50
N LEU A 28 22.94 3.58 -26.28
CA LEU A 28 22.70 2.65 -25.20
C LEU A 28 21.19 2.44 -25.15
N THR A 29 20.73 1.37 -25.75
CA THR A 29 19.32 0.97 -25.69
C THR A 29 19.00 0.79 -24.23
N MET A 30 18.22 1.73 -23.69
CA MET A 30 17.65 1.59 -22.35
C MET A 30 16.85 0.28 -22.34
N ALA A 31 17.00 -0.51 -21.31
CA ALA A 31 16.40 -1.84 -21.27
C ALA A 31 15.70 -2.10 -19.95
N ILE A 32 14.46 -2.59 -20.06
CA ILE A 32 13.75 -3.17 -18.92
C ILE A 32 14.34 -4.55 -18.70
N LEU A 33 14.98 -4.76 -17.55
CA LEU A 33 15.67 -6.00 -17.19
C LEU A 33 15.26 -6.47 -15.80
N ASN A 34 15.26 -7.77 -15.61
CA ASN A 34 15.20 -8.40 -14.29
C ASN A 34 16.59 -8.86 -13.82
N ASN A 35 16.67 -9.36 -12.59
CA ASN A 35 17.90 -9.92 -11.98
C ASN A 35 19.12 -8.98 -12.07
N ARG A 36 18.93 -7.70 -11.72
CA ARG A 36 19.96 -6.65 -11.82
C ARG A 36 20.97 -6.64 -10.68
N LEU A 37 20.61 -7.23 -9.55
CA LEU A 37 21.38 -7.21 -8.30
C LEU A 37 21.67 -8.64 -7.84
N THR A 38 22.65 -8.82 -6.95
CA THR A 38 22.87 -10.10 -6.30
C THR A 38 21.77 -10.39 -5.27
N THR A 39 21.65 -11.63 -4.83
CA THR A 39 20.67 -12.02 -3.81
C THR A 39 20.88 -11.22 -2.52
N GLU A 40 22.14 -11.08 -2.08
CA GLU A 40 22.51 -10.33 -0.88
C GLU A 40 22.13 -8.84 -0.99
N GLN A 41 22.28 -8.25 -2.18
CA GLN A 41 21.88 -6.86 -2.42
C GLN A 41 20.35 -6.71 -2.36
N TYR A 42 19.59 -7.66 -2.91
CA TYR A 42 18.13 -7.65 -2.77
C TYR A 42 17.71 -7.79 -1.30
N GLU A 43 18.28 -8.73 -0.56
CA GLU A 43 17.98 -8.92 0.86
C GLU A 43 18.27 -7.66 1.68
N GLN A 44 19.39 -6.99 1.42
CA GLN A 44 19.72 -5.73 2.06
C GLN A 44 18.77 -4.60 1.69
N ASN A 45 18.47 -4.43 0.39
CA ASN A 45 17.61 -3.36 -0.11
C ASN A 45 16.17 -3.48 0.38
N PHE A 46 15.68 -4.71 0.57
CA PHE A 46 14.31 -4.99 1.02
C PHE A 46 14.23 -5.39 2.50
N SER A 47 15.29 -5.15 3.26
CA SER A 47 15.28 -5.33 4.72
C SER A 47 14.26 -4.39 5.38
N ASP A 48 13.77 -4.80 6.55
CA ASP A 48 12.78 -4.05 7.33
C ASP A 48 13.31 -2.65 7.72
N ILE A 49 12.60 -1.61 7.32
CA ILE A 49 12.99 -0.21 7.60
C ILE A 49 12.58 0.28 8.99
N HIS A 50 11.76 -0.47 9.69
CA HIS A 50 11.28 -0.15 11.05
C HIS A 50 11.50 -1.34 11.99
N PRO A 51 12.74 -1.74 12.28
CA PRO A 51 13.00 -2.93 13.08
C PRO A 51 12.35 -2.82 14.47
N PRO A 52 11.86 -3.94 15.02
CA PRO A 52 11.31 -3.96 16.38
C PRO A 52 12.38 -3.59 17.41
N PHE A 53 11.96 -3.41 18.67
CA PHE A 53 12.93 -3.38 19.77
C PHE A 53 13.60 -4.74 19.91
N GLU A 54 14.92 -4.78 19.82
CA GLU A 54 15.70 -6.02 19.90
C GLU A 54 15.71 -6.57 21.32
N THR A 55 15.75 -5.69 22.32
CA THR A 55 15.82 -6.08 23.73
C THR A 55 14.62 -5.57 24.52
N ARG A 56 14.36 -6.25 25.64
CA ARG A 56 13.33 -5.84 26.61
C ARG A 56 13.66 -4.47 27.22
N GLU A 57 14.93 -4.25 27.51
CA GLU A 57 15.43 -3.02 28.12
C GLU A 57 15.19 -1.81 27.20
N ALA A 58 15.48 -1.94 25.91
CA ALA A 58 15.22 -0.89 24.93
C ALA A 58 13.71 -0.56 24.83
N ALA A 59 12.85 -1.57 24.83
CA ALA A 59 11.41 -1.36 24.86
C ALA A 59 10.93 -0.68 26.16
N LEU A 60 11.51 -1.06 27.31
CA LEU A 60 11.17 -0.47 28.60
C LEU A 60 11.61 1.00 28.72
N VAL A 61 12.76 1.37 28.18
CA VAL A 61 13.22 2.77 28.17
C VAL A 61 12.17 3.66 27.51
N GLU A 62 11.71 3.29 26.31
CA GLU A 62 10.70 4.06 25.59
C GLU A 62 9.31 3.97 26.22
N ALA A 63 8.90 2.79 26.70
CA ALA A 63 7.61 2.60 27.35
C ALA A 63 7.50 3.43 28.65
N ASN A 64 8.57 3.59 29.41
CA ASN A 64 8.58 4.41 30.64
C ASN A 64 8.54 5.92 30.39
N ARG A 65 8.79 6.40 29.16
CA ARG A 65 8.58 7.80 28.79
C ARG A 65 7.08 8.15 28.73
N CYS A 66 6.21 7.15 28.53
CA CYS A 66 4.78 7.41 28.39
C CYS A 66 4.19 8.05 29.66
N LEU A 67 3.46 9.15 29.50
CA LEU A 67 2.82 9.88 30.61
C LEU A 67 1.52 9.23 31.09
N PHE A 68 1.08 8.15 30.44
CA PHE A 68 -0.17 7.44 30.75
C PHE A 68 -1.41 8.36 30.87
N CYS A 69 -1.56 9.28 29.90
CA CYS A 69 -2.63 10.27 29.88
C CYS A 69 -4.01 9.62 30.06
N TYR A 70 -4.85 10.19 30.96
CA TYR A 70 -6.21 9.71 31.18
C TYR A 70 -7.09 9.85 29.93
N ASP A 71 -7.05 11.02 29.30
CA ASP A 71 -7.79 11.35 28.07
C ASP A 71 -6.84 11.38 26.87
N ALA A 72 -6.20 10.23 26.61
CA ALA A 72 -5.08 10.08 25.70
C ALA A 72 -5.40 10.48 24.25
N PRO A 73 -4.81 11.58 23.72
CA PRO A 73 -5.04 11.99 22.34
C PRO A 73 -4.64 10.90 21.34
N CYS A 74 -3.57 10.16 21.61
CA CYS A 74 -3.10 9.04 20.78
C CYS A 74 -4.16 7.92 20.64
N THR A 75 -4.92 7.62 21.69
CA THR A 75 -6.04 6.66 21.63
C THR A 75 -7.18 7.20 20.77
N LYS A 76 -7.51 8.49 20.90
CA LYS A 76 -8.58 9.13 20.11
C LYS A 76 -8.23 9.23 18.62
N SER A 77 -6.97 9.42 18.32
CA SER A 77 -6.46 9.50 16.95
C SER A 77 -6.40 8.13 16.24
N CYS A 78 -6.48 7.03 16.99
CA CYS A 78 -6.51 5.69 16.43
C CYS A 78 -7.95 5.33 15.99
N PRO A 79 -8.21 5.03 14.70
CA PRO A 79 -9.55 4.67 14.21
C PRO A 79 -10.19 3.48 14.95
N THR A 80 -9.38 2.51 15.39
CA THR A 80 -9.86 1.36 16.20
C THR A 80 -9.83 1.62 17.70
N SER A 81 -9.41 2.81 18.13
CA SER A 81 -9.37 3.25 19.53
C SER A 81 -8.58 2.30 20.45
N ILE A 82 -7.40 1.84 20.00
CA ILE A 82 -6.50 1.05 20.85
C ILE A 82 -6.21 1.84 22.13
N ASN A 83 -6.37 1.23 23.29
CA ASN A 83 -6.01 1.85 24.56
C ASN A 83 -4.47 1.88 24.70
N ILE A 84 -3.85 2.90 24.13
CA ILE A 84 -2.40 3.04 24.02
C ILE A 84 -1.73 3.16 25.38
N PRO A 85 -2.16 4.05 26.31
CA PRO A 85 -1.57 4.09 27.64
C PRO A 85 -1.64 2.74 28.39
N LYS A 86 -2.74 1.99 28.22
CA LYS A 86 -2.91 0.71 28.88
C LYS A 86 -1.90 -0.33 28.36
N PHE A 87 -1.76 -0.51 27.04
CA PHE A 87 -0.84 -1.51 26.55
C PHE A 87 0.62 -1.16 26.84
N ILE A 88 0.97 0.14 26.78
CA ILE A 88 2.33 0.59 27.16
C ILE A 88 2.57 0.33 28.66
N LYS A 89 1.59 0.62 29.52
CA LYS A 89 1.71 0.28 30.95
C LYS A 89 1.88 -1.22 31.18
N GLN A 90 1.20 -2.05 30.41
CA GLN A 90 1.36 -3.50 30.49
C GLN A 90 2.76 -3.96 30.06
N ILE A 91 3.40 -3.26 29.09
CA ILE A 91 4.80 -3.51 28.75
C ILE A 91 5.70 -3.16 29.94
N THR A 92 5.51 -1.99 30.58
CA THR A 92 6.36 -1.56 31.71
C THR A 92 6.24 -2.49 32.93
N THR A 93 5.16 -3.21 33.05
CA THR A 93 4.91 -4.16 34.15
C THR A 93 5.11 -5.63 33.76
N ASP A 94 5.81 -5.88 32.64
CA ASP A 94 6.17 -7.20 32.12
C ASP A 94 4.95 -8.08 31.74
N ASN A 95 3.80 -7.47 31.54
CA ASN A 95 2.58 -8.15 31.08
C ASN A 95 2.42 -8.06 29.56
N LEU A 96 3.34 -8.68 28.84
CA LEU A 96 3.38 -8.60 27.38
C LEU A 96 2.16 -9.26 26.71
N LYS A 97 1.63 -10.36 27.30
CA LYS A 97 0.39 -10.98 26.82
C LYS A 97 -0.82 -10.04 26.95
N GLY A 98 -0.90 -9.33 28.08
CA GLY A 98 -1.93 -8.32 28.30
C GLY A 98 -1.82 -7.16 27.31
N ALA A 99 -0.59 -6.72 27.02
CA ALA A 99 -0.34 -5.66 26.02
C ALA A 99 -0.81 -6.13 24.63
N ALA A 100 -0.41 -7.31 24.18
CA ALA A 100 -0.86 -7.88 22.92
C ALA A 100 -2.39 -8.05 22.85
N TYR A 101 -3.01 -8.55 23.94
CA TYR A 101 -4.46 -8.64 24.02
C TYR A 101 -5.14 -7.28 23.90
N THR A 102 -4.67 -6.26 24.61
CA THR A 102 -5.24 -4.90 24.55
C THR A 102 -5.20 -4.32 23.14
N ILE A 103 -4.13 -4.57 22.42
CA ILE A 103 -3.96 -4.12 21.03
C ILE A 103 -4.90 -4.91 20.11
N LEU A 104 -4.79 -6.24 20.13
CA LEU A 104 -5.47 -7.13 19.17
C LEU A 104 -6.98 -7.24 19.41
N ASP A 105 -7.48 -6.99 20.61
CA ASP A 105 -8.92 -6.87 20.91
C ASP A 105 -9.52 -5.61 20.26
N ALA A 106 -8.79 -4.52 20.26
CA ALA A 106 -9.19 -3.28 19.58
C ALA A 106 -8.96 -3.36 18.06
N ASN A 107 -7.86 -3.95 17.63
CA ASN A 107 -7.42 -4.05 16.24
C ASN A 107 -6.76 -5.42 15.99
N ILE A 108 -7.50 -6.35 15.43
CA ILE A 108 -6.98 -7.72 15.19
C ILE A 108 -5.81 -7.77 14.21
N MET A 109 -5.64 -6.77 13.37
CA MET A 109 -4.48 -6.58 12.51
C MET A 109 -3.47 -5.58 13.11
N GLY A 110 -3.41 -5.51 14.42
CA GLY A 110 -2.51 -4.61 15.13
C GLY A 110 -1.03 -4.86 14.86
N GLY A 111 -0.65 -6.06 14.48
CA GLY A 111 0.71 -6.37 14.03
C GLY A 111 1.05 -5.68 12.72
N GLY A 112 0.23 -5.85 11.69
CA GLY A 112 0.37 -5.18 10.41
C GLY A 112 0.27 -3.66 10.52
N CYS A 113 -0.74 -3.16 11.23
CA CYS A 113 -0.91 -1.72 11.47
C CYS A 113 0.33 -1.09 12.13
N SER A 114 1.03 -1.79 13.00
CA SER A 114 2.27 -1.29 13.62
C SER A 114 3.43 -1.08 12.65
N LYS A 115 3.31 -1.62 11.44
CA LYS A 115 4.32 -1.53 10.37
C LYS A 115 3.97 -0.51 9.28
N VAL A 116 2.67 -0.31 9.04
CA VAL A 116 2.21 0.40 7.83
C VAL A 116 1.31 1.61 8.10
N CYS A 117 0.81 1.81 9.33
CA CYS A 117 0.06 3.02 9.65
C CYS A 117 0.94 4.28 9.52
N PRO A 118 0.44 5.37 8.95
CA PRO A 118 1.09 6.69 8.99
C PRO A 118 0.97 7.27 10.41
N VAL A 119 1.78 6.75 11.33
CA VAL A 119 1.67 7.03 12.77
C VAL A 119 1.85 8.49 13.12
N GLU A 120 2.62 9.23 12.31
CA GLU A 120 2.81 10.68 12.41
C GLU A 120 1.55 11.49 12.04
N LYS A 121 0.59 10.88 11.36
CA LYS A 121 -0.75 11.44 11.11
C LYS A 121 -1.79 10.93 12.11
N LEU A 122 -1.47 9.86 12.82
CA LEU A 122 -2.36 9.16 13.76
C LEU A 122 -1.83 9.25 15.20
N CYS A 123 -1.51 8.10 15.80
CA CYS A 123 -1.25 7.99 17.23
C CYS A 123 0.02 8.72 17.69
N GLU A 124 1.13 8.62 16.97
CA GLU A 124 2.38 9.30 17.34
C GLU A 124 2.30 10.79 17.08
N GLY A 125 1.65 11.21 15.96
CA GLY A 125 1.40 12.62 15.67
C GLY A 125 0.49 13.31 16.71
N ALA A 126 -0.41 12.56 17.35
CA ALA A 126 -1.25 13.05 18.43
C ALA A 126 -0.61 12.94 19.83
N CYS A 127 0.62 12.45 19.95
CA CYS A 127 1.30 12.34 21.22
C CYS A 127 1.54 13.72 21.83
N VAL A 128 1.27 13.87 23.13
CA VAL A 128 1.43 15.14 23.85
C VAL A 128 2.88 15.65 23.87
N TYR A 129 3.87 14.78 23.69
CA TYR A 129 5.27 15.18 23.56
C TYR A 129 5.54 16.12 22.38
N ASN A 130 4.75 16.01 21.29
CA ASN A 130 4.84 16.95 20.18
C ASN A 130 4.51 18.40 20.56
N LEU A 131 3.75 18.63 21.66
CA LEU A 131 3.46 19.97 22.18
C LEU A 131 4.64 20.54 23.01
N LEU A 132 5.62 19.70 23.33
CA LEU A 132 6.77 20.05 24.15
C LEU A 132 8.07 20.08 23.32
N ASP A 133 7.95 20.02 21.99
CA ASP A 133 9.09 19.88 21.06
C ASP A 133 10.00 18.67 21.38
N GLU A 134 9.41 17.62 21.97
CA GLU A 134 10.09 16.39 22.33
C GLU A 134 9.67 15.24 21.39
N PRO A 135 10.55 14.28 21.09
CA PRO A 135 10.19 13.13 20.27
C PRO A 135 8.99 12.37 20.85
N PRO A 136 7.96 12.08 20.06
CA PRO A 136 6.80 11.32 20.54
C PRO A 136 7.20 9.93 21.03
N ILE A 137 6.34 9.29 21.78
CA ILE A 137 6.52 7.88 22.14
C ILE A 137 6.46 7.04 20.84
N PRO A 138 7.41 6.13 20.59
CA PRO A 138 7.39 5.26 19.41
C PRO A 138 6.33 4.15 19.55
N ILE A 139 5.06 4.55 19.46
CA ILE A 139 3.88 3.73 19.76
C ILE A 139 3.84 2.51 18.85
N ALA A 140 4.09 2.69 17.55
CA ALA A 140 4.11 1.59 16.59
C ALA A 140 5.18 0.54 16.94
N ARG A 141 6.38 0.95 17.31
CA ARG A 141 7.45 0.00 17.71
C ARG A 141 7.10 -0.75 19.00
N LEU A 142 6.48 -0.09 19.97
CA LEU A 142 6.00 -0.74 21.21
C LEU A 142 4.82 -1.69 20.93
N GLN A 143 3.91 -1.31 20.03
CA GLN A 143 2.83 -2.16 19.56
C GLN A 143 3.40 -3.40 18.87
N ARG A 144 4.32 -3.21 17.93
CA ARG A 144 5.02 -4.27 17.22
C ARG A 144 5.74 -5.23 18.17
N TYR A 145 6.45 -4.71 19.17
CA TYR A 145 7.16 -5.51 20.19
C TYR A 145 6.24 -6.52 20.89
N SER A 146 4.96 -6.17 21.10
CA SER A 146 3.99 -7.05 21.76
C SER A 146 3.30 -8.00 20.77
N THR A 147 2.87 -7.46 19.60
CA THR A 147 2.05 -8.22 18.65
C THR A 147 2.85 -9.24 17.86
N GLU A 148 4.08 -8.93 17.45
CA GLU A 148 4.93 -9.90 16.75
C GLU A 148 5.22 -11.14 17.63
N LYS A 149 5.46 -10.95 18.92
CA LYS A 149 5.64 -12.09 19.84
C LYS A 149 4.37 -12.92 19.96
N ALA A 150 3.21 -12.26 20.04
CA ALA A 150 1.94 -12.97 20.14
C ALA A 150 1.65 -13.81 18.89
N ILE A 151 1.90 -13.25 17.69
CA ILE A 151 1.71 -13.91 16.42
C ILE A 151 2.71 -15.06 16.24
N ALA A 152 4.01 -14.78 16.40
CA ALA A 152 5.07 -15.77 16.23
C ALA A 152 4.95 -16.95 17.20
N GLN A 153 4.55 -16.69 18.45
CA GLN A 153 4.37 -17.73 19.47
C GLN A 153 2.94 -18.30 19.51
N LYS A 154 2.07 -17.83 18.61
CA LYS A 154 0.68 -18.29 18.48
C LYS A 154 -0.07 -18.26 19.80
N TRP A 155 0.03 -17.14 20.55
CA TRP A 155 -0.62 -17.04 21.85
C TRP A 155 -2.14 -17.15 21.72
N PRO A 156 -2.82 -18.01 22.48
CA PRO A 156 -4.27 -18.15 22.46
C PRO A 156 -4.92 -16.99 23.23
N LEU A 157 -4.94 -15.81 22.61
CA LEU A 157 -5.45 -14.58 23.24
C LEU A 157 -6.97 -14.50 23.27
N PHE A 158 -7.64 -15.19 22.34
CA PHE A 158 -9.08 -15.13 22.17
C PHE A 158 -9.71 -16.52 22.27
N GLN A 159 -10.97 -16.56 22.67
CA GLN A 159 -11.79 -17.77 22.69
C GLN A 159 -13.05 -17.53 21.87
N ARG A 160 -13.41 -18.53 21.07
CA ARG A 160 -14.66 -18.54 20.33
C ARG A 160 -15.78 -19.03 21.26
N LYS A 161 -16.93 -18.36 21.26
CA LYS A 161 -18.14 -18.87 21.92
C LYS A 161 -18.65 -20.11 21.19
N PRO A 162 -19.46 -20.98 21.88
CA PRO A 162 -20.13 -22.08 21.21
C PRO A 162 -20.88 -21.64 19.96
N SER A 163 -20.95 -22.51 18.94
CA SER A 163 -21.64 -22.17 17.70
C SER A 163 -23.11 -21.83 17.96
N VAL A 164 -23.55 -20.73 17.36
CA VAL A 164 -24.95 -20.28 17.42
C VAL A 164 -25.77 -20.79 16.22
N GLY A 165 -25.20 -21.68 15.39
CA GLY A 165 -25.85 -22.26 14.22
C GLY A 165 -26.08 -21.27 13.06
N LYS A 166 -25.47 -20.07 13.11
CA LYS A 166 -25.56 -19.05 12.08
C LYS A 166 -24.31 -19.04 11.22
N LYS A 167 -24.50 -18.73 9.92
CA LYS A 167 -23.43 -18.72 8.92
C LYS A 167 -23.38 -17.37 8.19
N VAL A 168 -22.19 -16.82 8.06
CA VAL A 168 -21.96 -15.56 7.32
C VAL A 168 -20.93 -15.78 6.22
N ALA A 169 -21.24 -15.29 5.01
CA ALA A 169 -20.27 -15.17 3.94
C ALA A 169 -19.57 -13.81 4.02
N VAL A 170 -18.26 -13.81 3.91
CA VAL A 170 -17.44 -12.59 3.79
C VAL A 170 -16.75 -12.65 2.43
N VAL A 171 -16.89 -11.59 1.62
CA VAL A 171 -16.22 -11.50 0.32
C VAL A 171 -15.02 -10.57 0.45
N GLY A 172 -13.82 -11.12 0.27
CA GLY A 172 -12.52 -10.47 0.45
C GLY A 172 -11.87 -10.79 1.79
N ALA A 173 -10.66 -11.35 1.74
CA ALA A 173 -9.80 -11.62 2.89
C ALA A 173 -8.83 -10.46 3.19
N GLY A 174 -9.19 -9.24 2.84
CA GLY A 174 -8.47 -8.02 3.22
C GLY A 174 -8.77 -7.62 4.68
N PRO A 175 -8.19 -6.50 5.18
CA PRO A 175 -8.33 -6.05 6.56
C PRO A 175 -9.77 -5.94 7.05
N ALA A 176 -10.68 -5.42 6.23
CA ALA A 176 -12.10 -5.30 6.58
C ALA A 176 -12.77 -6.68 6.74
N GLY A 177 -12.55 -7.58 5.77
CA GLY A 177 -13.13 -8.92 5.82
C GLY A 177 -12.59 -9.78 6.96
N LEU A 178 -11.27 -9.78 7.18
CA LEU A 178 -10.62 -10.51 8.28
C LEU A 178 -11.11 -10.00 9.64
N SER A 179 -11.22 -8.69 9.80
CA SER A 179 -11.74 -8.09 11.04
C SER A 179 -13.20 -8.44 11.28
N CYS A 180 -14.04 -8.38 10.25
CA CYS A 180 -15.44 -8.79 10.32
C CYS A 180 -15.55 -10.28 10.71
N ALA A 181 -14.82 -11.16 10.05
CA ALA A 181 -14.82 -12.59 10.31
C ALA A 181 -14.37 -12.91 11.74
N HIS A 182 -13.32 -12.24 12.23
CA HIS A 182 -12.84 -12.46 13.60
C HIS A 182 -13.89 -12.08 14.65
N VAL A 183 -14.54 -10.92 14.52
CA VAL A 183 -15.58 -10.48 15.45
C VAL A 183 -16.77 -11.45 15.44
N LEU A 184 -17.27 -11.84 14.27
CA LEU A 184 -18.37 -12.79 14.11
C LEU A 184 -18.03 -14.15 14.72
N SER A 185 -16.83 -14.66 14.44
CA SER A 185 -16.41 -15.96 14.95
C SER A 185 -16.27 -15.96 16.48
N ARG A 186 -15.78 -14.88 17.08
CA ARG A 186 -15.74 -14.76 18.57
C ARG A 186 -17.13 -14.93 19.20
N GLU A 187 -18.17 -14.45 18.51
CA GLU A 187 -19.57 -14.56 18.94
C GLU A 187 -20.24 -15.90 18.59
N GLY A 188 -19.48 -16.87 18.05
CA GLY A 188 -19.97 -18.22 17.75
C GLY A 188 -20.59 -18.39 16.35
N VAL A 189 -20.50 -17.37 15.49
CA VAL A 189 -20.97 -17.46 14.08
C VAL A 189 -19.93 -18.21 13.26
N ASP A 190 -20.38 -19.11 12.36
CA ASP A 190 -19.50 -19.77 11.39
C ASP A 190 -19.31 -18.86 10.17
N VAL A 191 -18.04 -18.57 9.82
CA VAL A 191 -17.71 -17.62 8.75
C VAL A 191 -16.96 -18.31 7.62
N THR A 192 -17.43 -18.10 6.40
CA THR A 192 -16.67 -18.46 5.19
C THR A 192 -16.23 -17.19 4.49
N ILE A 193 -14.92 -17.00 4.36
CA ILE A 193 -14.34 -15.92 3.58
C ILE A 193 -14.09 -16.42 2.16
N TYR A 194 -14.50 -15.68 1.15
CA TYR A 194 -14.25 -15.93 -0.25
C TYR A 194 -13.22 -14.89 -0.75
N GLU A 195 -12.06 -15.37 -1.16
CA GLU A 195 -10.94 -14.53 -1.58
C GLU A 195 -10.55 -14.85 -3.03
N LYS A 196 -10.39 -13.83 -3.85
CA LYS A 196 -10.04 -13.98 -5.27
C LYS A 196 -8.58 -14.37 -5.50
N GLU A 197 -7.71 -13.98 -4.59
CA GLU A 197 -6.27 -14.25 -4.65
C GLU A 197 -5.95 -15.58 -3.95
N SER A 198 -4.71 -16.05 -4.14
CA SER A 198 -4.20 -17.29 -3.54
C SER A 198 -3.84 -17.17 -2.06
N LYS A 199 -3.76 -15.93 -1.53
CA LYS A 199 -3.43 -15.64 -0.13
C LYS A 199 -4.36 -14.57 0.43
N GLY A 200 -4.59 -14.62 1.75
CA GLY A 200 -5.32 -13.56 2.46
C GLY A 200 -4.45 -12.36 2.79
N GLY A 201 -5.10 -11.28 3.27
CA GLY A 201 -4.45 -10.03 3.70
C GLY A 201 -4.76 -8.84 2.79
N GLY A 202 -5.29 -9.06 1.57
CA GLY A 202 -5.61 -7.99 0.62
C GLY A 202 -4.39 -7.13 0.28
N LEU A 203 -4.54 -5.79 0.28
CA LEU A 203 -3.41 -4.89 -0.03
C LEU A 203 -2.25 -4.97 0.97
N MET A 204 -2.47 -5.45 2.20
CA MET A 204 -1.36 -5.75 3.12
C MET A 204 -0.41 -6.78 2.53
N THR A 205 -0.95 -7.80 1.87
CA THR A 205 -0.18 -8.86 1.22
C THR A 205 0.31 -8.46 -0.17
N TYR A 206 -0.47 -7.71 -0.93
CA TYR A 206 -0.22 -7.52 -2.36
C TYR A 206 0.11 -6.11 -2.80
N GLY A 207 -0.20 -5.08 -2.01
CA GLY A 207 -0.17 -3.69 -2.44
C GLY A 207 0.74 -2.75 -1.64
N ILE A 208 1.43 -3.24 -0.60
CA ILE A 208 2.36 -2.46 0.23
C ILE A 208 3.79 -2.92 -0.02
N ALA A 209 4.74 -2.00 0.05
CA ALA A 209 6.16 -2.30 -0.16
C ALA A 209 6.67 -3.40 0.78
N ALA A 210 7.44 -4.35 0.20
CA ALA A 210 7.89 -5.55 0.90
C ALA A 210 8.86 -5.27 2.07
N TYR A 211 9.57 -4.15 2.03
CA TYR A 211 10.44 -3.70 3.11
C TYR A 211 9.67 -3.09 4.31
N LYS A 212 8.39 -2.72 4.15
CA LYS A 212 7.51 -2.26 5.25
C LYS A 212 6.90 -3.44 5.98
N VAL A 213 6.37 -4.40 5.24
CA VAL A 213 5.77 -5.61 5.78
C VAL A 213 6.09 -6.80 4.88
N THR A 214 6.73 -7.83 5.45
CA THR A 214 7.13 -9.01 4.67
C THR A 214 5.93 -9.89 4.30
N PRO A 215 5.98 -10.60 3.16
CA PRO A 215 4.94 -11.56 2.79
C PRO A 215 4.68 -12.60 3.88
N GLN A 216 5.74 -13.12 4.51
CA GLN A 216 5.62 -14.09 5.60
C GLN A 216 4.85 -13.55 6.80
N PHE A 217 5.11 -12.29 7.20
CA PHE A 217 4.39 -11.70 8.31
C PHE A 217 2.89 -11.55 8.01
N CYS A 218 2.52 -11.17 6.77
CA CYS A 218 1.12 -11.09 6.37
C CYS A 218 0.41 -12.44 6.48
N GLU A 219 1.06 -13.50 6.04
CA GLU A 219 0.55 -14.87 6.15
C GLU A 219 0.40 -15.31 7.61
N ASP A 220 1.41 -15.04 8.45
CA ASP A 220 1.39 -15.37 9.88
C ASP A 220 0.26 -14.62 10.61
N GLU A 221 0.01 -13.34 10.28
CA GLU A 221 -1.08 -12.57 10.86
C GLU A 221 -2.46 -13.11 10.44
N VAL A 222 -2.65 -13.45 9.16
CA VAL A 222 -3.88 -14.10 8.68
C VAL A 222 -4.10 -15.45 9.37
N ASN A 223 -3.06 -16.27 9.49
CA ASN A 223 -3.12 -17.55 10.20
C ASN A 223 -3.44 -17.38 11.69
N PHE A 224 -2.88 -16.33 12.33
CA PHE A 224 -3.20 -16.00 13.71
C PHE A 224 -4.69 -15.64 13.88
N ILE A 225 -5.25 -14.82 12.99
CA ILE A 225 -6.66 -14.41 13.01
C ILE A 225 -7.58 -15.63 12.85
N THR A 226 -7.29 -16.51 11.90
CA THR A 226 -8.12 -17.68 11.58
C THR A 226 -7.96 -18.82 12.59
N SER A 227 -6.87 -18.83 13.37
CA SER A 227 -6.60 -19.84 14.41
C SER A 227 -7.63 -19.86 15.53
N LEU A 228 -8.45 -18.80 15.66
CA LEU A 228 -9.59 -18.76 16.60
C LEU A 228 -10.60 -19.90 16.36
N GLY A 229 -10.65 -20.45 15.14
CA GLY A 229 -11.64 -21.41 14.68
C GLY A 229 -12.93 -20.74 14.17
N GLY A 230 -13.79 -21.53 13.52
CA GLY A 230 -15.05 -21.01 12.93
C GLY A 230 -14.87 -20.05 11.75
N ILE A 231 -13.66 -19.88 11.24
CA ILE A 231 -13.34 -19.10 10.04
C ILE A 231 -12.69 -20.05 9.03
N THR A 232 -13.25 -20.09 7.82
CA THR A 232 -12.68 -20.84 6.70
C THR A 232 -12.46 -19.87 5.53
N ILE A 233 -11.28 -19.86 4.93
CA ILE A 233 -11.01 -19.07 3.72
C ILE A 233 -11.05 -20.02 2.52
N LYS A 234 -11.81 -19.62 1.49
CA LYS A 234 -11.84 -20.22 0.17
C LYS A 234 -11.16 -19.29 -0.81
N TYR A 235 -9.98 -19.67 -1.24
CA TYR A 235 -9.19 -18.93 -2.21
C TYR A 235 -9.67 -19.16 -3.65
N ASP A 236 -9.19 -18.35 -4.59
CA ASP A 236 -9.55 -18.39 -6.02
C ASP A 236 -11.06 -18.26 -6.28
N GLN A 237 -11.76 -17.52 -5.41
CA GLN A 237 -13.19 -17.27 -5.47
C GLN A 237 -13.49 -15.79 -5.67
N GLU A 238 -13.85 -15.42 -6.88
CA GLU A 238 -14.06 -14.04 -7.28
C GLU A 238 -15.55 -13.75 -7.53
N LEU A 239 -16.10 -12.78 -6.81
CA LEU A 239 -17.48 -12.33 -6.98
C LEU A 239 -17.65 -11.71 -8.37
N GLY A 240 -18.65 -12.19 -9.11
CA GLY A 240 -18.93 -11.80 -10.49
C GLY A 240 -18.23 -12.67 -11.55
N ARG A 241 -17.33 -13.59 -11.15
CA ARG A 241 -16.66 -14.51 -12.06
C ARG A 241 -17.06 -15.96 -11.84
N ASN A 242 -16.72 -16.52 -10.68
CA ASN A 242 -17.02 -17.90 -10.31
C ASN A 242 -17.81 -18.00 -8.99
N LEU A 243 -18.30 -16.88 -8.50
CA LEU A 243 -19.12 -16.72 -7.32
C LEU A 243 -20.15 -15.64 -7.57
N THR A 244 -21.41 -15.88 -7.21
CA THR A 244 -22.51 -14.90 -7.36
C THR A 244 -23.05 -14.45 -6.01
N LEU A 245 -23.54 -13.21 -5.95
CA LEU A 245 -24.18 -12.69 -4.74
C LEU A 245 -25.44 -13.48 -4.38
N ALA A 246 -26.21 -13.93 -5.38
CA ALA A 246 -27.41 -14.74 -5.18
C ALA A 246 -27.12 -16.09 -4.52
N GLU A 247 -26.03 -16.78 -4.91
CA GLU A 247 -25.59 -18.03 -4.26
C GLU A 247 -25.22 -17.78 -2.80
N LEU A 248 -24.54 -16.68 -2.50
CA LEU A 248 -24.18 -16.31 -1.14
C LEU A 248 -25.41 -16.00 -0.29
N GLN A 249 -26.38 -15.25 -0.83
CA GLN A 249 -27.63 -14.96 -0.12
C GLN A 249 -28.49 -16.21 0.14
N ALA A 250 -28.47 -17.18 -0.76
CA ALA A 250 -29.19 -18.45 -0.57
C ALA A 250 -28.53 -19.37 0.45
N GLY A 251 -27.19 -19.29 0.61
CA GLY A 251 -26.41 -20.22 1.44
C GLY A 251 -26.04 -19.70 2.84
N TYR A 252 -26.27 -18.41 3.12
CA TYR A 252 -25.81 -17.75 4.35
C TYR A 252 -26.90 -16.86 4.97
N ASP A 253 -26.87 -16.67 6.28
CA ASP A 253 -27.77 -15.79 7.02
C ASP A 253 -27.50 -14.30 6.74
N ALA A 254 -26.27 -13.96 6.37
CA ALA A 254 -25.86 -12.62 5.93
C ALA A 254 -24.59 -12.68 5.06
N VAL A 255 -24.37 -11.61 4.29
CA VAL A 255 -23.18 -11.44 3.44
C VAL A 255 -22.49 -10.13 3.82
N TYR A 256 -21.16 -10.15 3.97
CA TYR A 256 -20.35 -8.95 4.14
C TYR A 256 -19.42 -8.75 2.95
N LEU A 257 -19.47 -7.58 2.32
CA LEU A 257 -18.63 -7.21 1.19
C LEU A 257 -17.45 -6.35 1.67
N GLY A 258 -16.27 -6.96 1.79
CA GLY A 258 -14.99 -6.33 2.11
C GLY A 258 -14.05 -6.35 0.90
N ILE A 259 -14.58 -6.07 -0.30
CA ILE A 259 -13.93 -6.29 -1.61
C ILE A 259 -12.83 -5.29 -1.95
N GLY A 260 -12.62 -4.26 -1.13
CA GLY A 260 -11.62 -3.22 -1.40
C GLY A 260 -11.98 -2.32 -2.59
N VAL A 261 -10.97 -1.76 -3.25
CA VAL A 261 -11.09 -0.99 -4.49
C VAL A 261 -10.50 -1.78 -5.66
N GLY A 262 -10.92 -1.41 -6.86
CA GLY A 262 -10.64 -2.17 -8.08
C GLY A 262 -9.27 -1.87 -8.70
N VAL A 263 -9.30 -1.69 -10.02
CA VAL A 263 -8.11 -1.49 -10.85
C VAL A 263 -7.58 -0.06 -10.74
N ALA A 264 -6.34 0.14 -11.21
CA ALA A 264 -5.77 1.47 -11.32
C ALA A 264 -6.54 2.33 -12.33
N ARG A 265 -6.52 3.60 -12.05
CA ARG A 265 -7.09 4.61 -12.93
C ARG A 265 -6.24 4.76 -14.18
N HIS A 266 -6.87 4.73 -15.34
CA HIS A 266 -6.24 5.15 -16.58
C HIS A 266 -5.89 6.65 -16.54
N LEU A 267 -4.76 7.00 -17.15
CA LEU A 267 -4.36 8.40 -17.31
C LEU A 267 -5.17 9.05 -18.45
N GLY A 268 -5.56 8.26 -19.44
CA GLY A 268 -6.27 8.72 -20.63
C GLY A 268 -5.41 9.56 -21.56
N ILE A 269 -4.12 9.25 -21.63
CA ILE A 269 -3.13 9.94 -22.47
C ILE A 269 -2.60 9.02 -23.57
N PRO A 270 -2.14 9.56 -24.72
CA PRO A 270 -1.48 8.77 -25.75
C PRO A 270 -0.28 7.98 -25.22
N GLY A 271 -0.12 6.75 -25.69
CA GLY A 271 1.02 5.89 -25.36
C GLY A 271 0.88 5.13 -24.02
N GLU A 272 -0.28 5.18 -23.36
CA GLU A 272 -0.50 4.50 -22.09
C GLU A 272 -0.49 2.96 -22.21
N ASP A 273 -0.60 2.44 -23.41
CA ASP A 273 -0.61 1.02 -23.77
C ASP A 273 0.75 0.48 -24.25
N LEU A 274 1.80 1.31 -24.26
CA LEU A 274 3.15 0.90 -24.65
C LEU A 274 3.76 -0.10 -23.64
N GLU A 275 4.59 -1.00 -24.15
CA GLU A 275 5.42 -1.88 -23.32
C GLU A 275 6.35 -1.02 -22.44
N GLY A 276 6.36 -1.26 -21.14
CA GLY A 276 7.07 -0.44 -20.14
C GLY A 276 6.17 0.56 -19.40
N VAL A 277 4.87 0.61 -19.74
CA VAL A 277 3.89 1.33 -18.91
C VAL A 277 3.21 0.34 -17.98
N GLU A 278 3.41 0.54 -16.68
CA GLU A 278 2.94 -0.38 -15.64
C GLU A 278 2.02 0.33 -14.65
N ASP A 279 1.17 -0.46 -14.01
CA ASP A 279 0.37 -0.02 -12.88
C ASP A 279 1.13 -0.20 -11.57
N ALA A 280 1.11 0.80 -10.68
CA ALA A 280 1.85 0.76 -9.43
C ALA A 280 1.44 -0.40 -8.53
N ILE A 281 0.14 -0.69 -8.42
CA ILE A 281 -0.35 -1.82 -7.60
C ILE A 281 0.09 -3.14 -8.23
N ARG A 282 0.01 -3.24 -9.58
CA ARG A 282 0.45 -4.44 -10.29
C ARG A 282 1.96 -4.65 -10.16
N PHE A 283 2.75 -3.59 -10.27
CA PHE A 283 4.19 -3.64 -10.07
C PHE A 283 4.56 -4.13 -8.66
N ILE A 284 3.91 -3.59 -7.61
CA ILE A 284 4.11 -4.03 -6.23
C ILE A 284 3.64 -5.48 -6.04
N TYR A 285 2.50 -5.85 -6.62
CA TYR A 285 1.98 -7.23 -6.60
C TYR A 285 3.01 -8.20 -7.18
N ASP A 286 3.57 -7.89 -8.33
CA ASP A 286 4.56 -8.73 -9.00
C ASP A 286 5.84 -8.92 -8.15
N ILE A 287 6.30 -7.86 -7.47
CA ILE A 287 7.43 -7.95 -6.53
C ILE A 287 7.13 -8.94 -5.40
N ARG A 288 5.91 -8.93 -4.88
CA ARG A 288 5.50 -9.75 -3.74
C ARG A 288 5.22 -11.21 -4.11
N GLU A 289 4.76 -11.47 -5.34
CA GLU A 289 4.42 -12.82 -5.80
C GLU A 289 5.56 -13.51 -6.54
N LYS A 290 6.28 -12.79 -7.41
CA LYS A 290 7.34 -13.38 -8.24
C LYS A 290 8.71 -13.38 -7.55
N GLY A 291 8.88 -12.53 -6.54
CA GLY A 291 10.18 -12.28 -5.90
C GLY A 291 11.07 -11.31 -6.69
N TYR A 292 11.96 -10.63 -5.98
CA TYR A 292 12.76 -9.50 -6.48
C TYR A 292 13.53 -9.77 -7.78
N PRO A 293 14.24 -10.90 -7.95
CA PRO A 293 15.01 -11.15 -9.16
C PRO A 293 14.16 -11.36 -10.41
N ALA A 294 12.89 -11.72 -10.26
CA ALA A 294 12.01 -12.03 -11.39
C ALA A 294 11.24 -10.81 -11.92
N VAL A 295 11.28 -9.67 -11.22
CA VAL A 295 10.53 -8.47 -11.61
C VAL A 295 11.38 -7.59 -12.51
N PRO A 296 10.93 -7.32 -13.75
CA PRO A 296 11.62 -6.40 -14.63
C PRO A 296 11.50 -4.96 -14.14
N VAL A 297 12.59 -4.20 -14.23
CA VAL A 297 12.61 -2.77 -13.95
C VAL A 297 13.44 -2.03 -14.99
N GLY A 298 13.04 -0.81 -15.32
CA GLY A 298 13.77 0.06 -16.24
C GLY A 298 15.07 0.62 -15.64
N ASP A 299 15.94 1.13 -16.49
CA ASP A 299 17.11 1.92 -16.06
C ASP A 299 16.66 3.31 -15.58
N LYS A 300 15.74 3.93 -16.33
CA LYS A 300 15.16 5.24 -16.04
C LYS A 300 13.65 5.14 -15.91
N VAL A 301 13.19 5.23 -14.69
CA VAL A 301 11.77 5.02 -14.34
C VAL A 301 11.11 6.35 -13.98
N ALA A 302 9.97 6.67 -14.60
CA ALA A 302 9.08 7.73 -14.14
C ALA A 302 7.92 7.16 -13.35
N VAL A 303 7.61 7.71 -12.19
CA VAL A 303 6.46 7.34 -11.37
C VAL A 303 5.47 8.50 -11.33
N ILE A 304 4.23 8.28 -11.80
CA ILE A 304 3.22 9.32 -11.90
C ILE A 304 2.33 9.30 -10.65
N GLY A 305 2.42 10.35 -9.85
CA GLY A 305 1.68 10.51 -8.60
C GLY A 305 2.60 10.66 -7.39
N LEU A 306 2.03 11.04 -6.22
CA LEU A 306 2.77 11.21 -4.97
C LEU A 306 1.93 10.77 -3.76
N GLY A 307 1.06 9.78 -3.92
CA GLY A 307 0.44 9.05 -2.81
C GLY A 307 1.41 8.01 -2.24
N MET A 308 1.06 7.38 -1.13
CA MET A 308 1.90 6.34 -0.50
C MET A 308 2.22 5.19 -1.48
N THR A 309 1.26 4.78 -2.30
CA THR A 309 1.50 3.78 -3.37
C THR A 309 2.55 4.23 -4.39
N ALA A 310 2.57 5.53 -4.74
CA ALA A 310 3.59 6.07 -5.65
C ALA A 310 4.98 6.03 -5.02
N ILE A 311 5.09 6.38 -3.74
CA ILE A 311 6.34 6.27 -2.98
C ILE A 311 6.79 4.81 -2.93
N ASP A 312 5.89 3.88 -2.59
CA ASP A 312 6.18 2.45 -2.53
C ASP A 312 6.68 1.90 -3.88
N ALA A 313 6.06 2.32 -4.99
CA ALA A 313 6.50 1.91 -6.33
C ALA A 313 7.86 2.51 -6.70
N ALA A 314 8.08 3.79 -6.42
CA ALA A 314 9.33 4.50 -6.75
C ALA A 314 10.52 3.94 -5.96
N THR A 315 10.38 3.79 -4.65
CA THR A 315 11.44 3.24 -3.79
C THR A 315 11.74 1.79 -4.14
N GLN A 316 10.71 0.96 -4.42
CA GLN A 316 10.94 -0.41 -4.83
C GLN A 316 11.59 -0.52 -6.21
N ALA A 317 11.24 0.33 -7.18
CA ALA A 317 11.95 0.40 -8.47
C ALA A 317 13.44 0.72 -8.26
N LYS A 318 13.75 1.68 -7.38
CA LYS A 318 15.13 2.02 -7.02
C LYS A 318 15.85 0.84 -6.36
N ARG A 319 15.21 0.19 -5.41
CA ARG A 319 15.73 -0.96 -4.67
C ARG A 319 15.88 -2.23 -5.52
N LEU A 320 15.14 -2.33 -6.64
CA LEU A 320 15.33 -3.37 -7.67
C LEU A 320 16.51 -3.09 -8.59
N GLY A 321 17.14 -1.92 -8.52
CA GLY A 321 18.33 -1.57 -9.28
C GLY A 321 18.11 -0.61 -10.45
N ALA A 322 17.00 0.12 -10.49
CA ALA A 322 16.84 1.24 -11.43
C ALA A 322 17.92 2.30 -11.17
N LYS A 323 18.57 2.78 -12.24
CA LYS A 323 19.64 3.78 -12.14
C LYS A 323 19.09 5.13 -11.72
N GLU A 324 17.98 5.49 -12.32
CA GLU A 324 17.28 6.76 -12.08
C GLU A 324 15.79 6.50 -11.89
N VAL A 325 15.22 7.09 -10.83
CA VAL A 325 13.77 7.05 -10.57
C VAL A 325 13.31 8.48 -10.34
N THR A 326 12.33 8.94 -11.11
CA THR A 326 11.79 10.29 -11.02
C THR A 326 10.31 10.26 -10.76
N ILE A 327 9.89 10.82 -9.62
CA ILE A 327 8.48 10.96 -9.25
C ILE A 327 7.96 12.27 -9.87
N VAL A 328 6.88 12.18 -10.61
CA VAL A 328 6.21 13.32 -11.28
C VAL A 328 4.91 13.63 -10.55
N TYR A 329 4.76 14.86 -10.06
CA TYR A 329 3.58 15.28 -9.32
C TYR A 329 3.06 16.64 -9.77
N ARG A 330 1.75 16.71 -10.04
CA ARG A 330 1.08 17.89 -10.63
C ARG A 330 0.82 19.06 -9.68
N ARG A 331 1.20 18.96 -8.41
CA ARG A 331 1.04 20.00 -7.37
C ARG A 331 2.36 20.21 -6.64
N THR A 332 2.32 20.95 -5.53
CA THR A 332 3.49 21.17 -4.67
C THR A 332 3.49 20.21 -3.48
N GLN A 333 4.53 20.29 -2.67
CA GLN A 333 4.67 19.51 -1.44
C GLN A 333 3.52 19.79 -0.44
N ALA A 334 2.99 21.02 -0.45
CA ALA A 334 1.89 21.39 0.45
C ALA A 334 0.57 20.61 0.18
N GLU A 335 0.37 20.17 -1.06
CA GLU A 335 -0.81 19.40 -1.48
C GLU A 335 -0.54 17.91 -1.66
N MET A 336 0.62 17.42 -1.24
CA MET A 336 0.95 15.99 -1.38
C MET A 336 0.04 15.13 -0.48
N PRO A 337 -0.45 14.00 -1.00
CA PRO A 337 -1.27 13.07 -0.21
C PRO A 337 -0.44 12.10 0.64
N SER A 338 0.84 11.89 0.32
CA SER A 338 1.77 11.10 1.16
C SER A 338 2.23 11.90 2.39
N THR A 339 2.92 11.24 3.30
CA THR A 339 3.49 11.90 4.47
C THR A 339 4.90 12.40 4.21
N GLU A 340 5.39 13.32 5.05
CA GLU A 340 6.78 13.79 5.00
C GLU A 340 7.77 12.64 5.26
N VAL A 341 7.40 11.67 6.10
CA VAL A 341 8.22 10.50 6.39
C VAL A 341 8.42 9.67 5.12
N GLU A 342 7.34 9.40 4.39
CA GLU A 342 7.36 8.69 3.12
C GLU A 342 8.15 9.45 2.05
N LEU A 343 7.94 10.75 1.94
CA LEU A 343 8.70 11.59 1.00
C LEU A 343 10.21 11.57 1.30
N ASN A 344 10.57 11.63 2.57
CA ASN A 344 11.97 11.56 2.99
C ASN A 344 12.59 10.19 2.71
N LEU A 345 11.83 9.11 2.87
CA LEU A 345 12.26 7.77 2.48
C LEU A 345 12.60 7.71 0.98
N ALA A 346 11.73 8.25 0.11
CA ALA A 346 12.00 8.29 -1.32
C ALA A 346 13.26 9.09 -1.65
N LYS A 347 13.48 10.22 -0.97
CA LYS A 347 14.70 11.03 -1.13
C LYS A 347 15.95 10.29 -0.65
N LEU A 348 15.88 9.57 0.47
CA LEU A 348 16.99 8.77 1.00
C LEU A 348 17.35 7.61 0.06
N ASP A 349 16.36 7.00 -0.57
CA ASP A 349 16.58 5.97 -1.60
C ASP A 349 17.13 6.57 -2.92
N GLY A 350 17.25 7.89 -3.03
CA GLY A 350 17.79 8.59 -4.21
C GLY A 350 16.78 8.75 -5.35
N CYS A 351 15.49 8.85 -5.04
CA CYS A 351 14.48 9.22 -6.03
C CYS A 351 14.48 10.73 -6.26
N ASN A 352 14.40 11.14 -7.54
CA ASN A 352 14.21 12.52 -7.96
C ASN A 352 12.72 12.91 -7.87
N LEU A 353 12.44 14.20 -7.73
CA LEU A 353 11.07 14.73 -7.73
C LEU A 353 10.94 15.88 -8.71
N ILE A 354 9.89 15.84 -9.52
CA ILE A 354 9.47 16.96 -10.37
C ILE A 354 8.07 17.38 -9.91
N TRP A 355 8.03 18.58 -9.34
CA TRP A 355 6.81 19.24 -8.90
C TRP A 355 6.16 20.00 -10.03
N LEU A 356 4.85 20.25 -9.94
CA LEU A 356 4.10 21.02 -10.92
C LEU A 356 4.25 20.48 -12.32
N ALA A 357 4.21 19.15 -12.47
CA ALA A 357 4.24 18.47 -13.75
C ALA A 357 3.13 17.42 -13.83
N SER A 358 2.40 17.41 -14.94
CA SER A 358 1.32 16.46 -15.23
C SER A 358 1.61 15.71 -16.51
N PRO A 359 1.47 14.37 -16.55
CA PRO A 359 1.73 13.62 -17.78
C PRO A 359 0.78 14.06 -18.89
N LYS A 360 1.31 14.21 -20.10
CA LYS A 360 0.61 14.62 -21.31
C LYS A 360 0.55 13.51 -22.33
N GLU A 361 1.69 12.87 -22.57
CA GLU A 361 1.89 11.86 -23.60
C GLU A 361 3.08 10.99 -23.25
N ILE A 362 3.02 9.71 -23.58
CA ILE A 362 4.13 8.76 -23.49
C ILE A 362 4.55 8.42 -24.93
N LEU A 363 5.80 8.70 -25.27
CA LEU A 363 6.36 8.38 -26.57
C LEU A 363 7.07 7.04 -26.52
N GLY A 364 7.05 6.33 -27.64
CA GLY A 364 7.71 5.05 -27.76
C GLY A 364 8.29 4.79 -29.15
N GLU A 365 9.26 3.89 -29.20
CA GLU A 365 9.83 3.34 -30.41
C GLU A 365 9.69 1.83 -30.42
N ASN A 366 9.26 1.25 -31.55
CA ASN A 366 9.01 -0.18 -31.69
C ASN A 366 8.06 -0.77 -30.61
N GLY A 367 7.07 0.03 -30.18
CA GLY A 367 6.08 -0.36 -29.18
C GLY A 367 6.55 -0.27 -27.71
N ARG A 368 7.74 0.27 -27.45
CA ARG A 368 8.34 0.44 -26.11
C ARG A 368 8.48 1.89 -25.73
N VAL A 369 8.30 2.18 -24.46
CA VAL A 369 8.48 3.53 -23.88
C VAL A 369 9.91 4.02 -24.11
N THR A 370 10.04 5.28 -24.55
CA THR A 370 11.32 5.98 -24.68
C THR A 370 11.32 7.34 -24.00
N GLN A 371 10.17 8.01 -23.92
CA GLN A 371 10.05 9.33 -23.31
C GLN A 371 8.68 9.53 -22.66
N LEU A 372 8.65 10.35 -21.61
CA LEU A 372 7.44 10.90 -21.01
C LEU A 372 7.42 12.42 -21.20
N ILE A 373 6.40 12.93 -21.87
CA ILE A 373 6.14 14.36 -22.00
C ILE A 373 5.17 14.78 -20.90
N CYS A 374 5.50 15.82 -20.16
CA CYS A 374 4.66 16.40 -19.13
C CYS A 374 4.35 17.86 -19.41
N ASN A 375 3.11 18.29 -19.17
CA ASN A 375 2.74 19.70 -19.08
C ASN A 375 3.31 20.29 -17.79
N VAL A 376 3.90 21.49 -17.89
CA VAL A 376 4.25 22.30 -16.73
C VAL A 376 2.97 22.90 -16.17
N MET A 377 2.80 22.82 -14.86
CA MET A 377 1.59 23.25 -14.16
C MET A 377 1.86 24.47 -13.28
N GLU A 378 0.83 25.26 -13.07
CA GLU A 378 0.75 26.23 -11.99
C GLU A 378 -0.47 25.93 -11.12
N LEU A 379 -0.50 26.46 -9.91
CA LEU A 379 -1.67 26.28 -9.03
C LEU A 379 -2.55 27.53 -9.07
N SER A 380 -3.86 27.31 -9.29
CA SER A 380 -4.85 28.38 -9.21
C SER A 380 -4.86 29.05 -7.83
N VAL A 381 -5.53 30.19 -7.72
CA VAL A 381 -5.94 30.72 -6.41
C VAL A 381 -6.81 29.67 -5.69
N PRO A 382 -6.75 29.60 -4.33
CA PRO A 382 -7.60 28.69 -3.57
C PRO A 382 -9.09 28.95 -3.85
N ASP A 383 -9.86 27.86 -4.00
CA ASP A 383 -11.31 27.91 -4.04
C ASP A 383 -11.92 28.14 -2.65
N THR A 384 -13.25 28.15 -2.55
CA THR A 384 -13.97 28.35 -1.27
C THR A 384 -13.69 27.27 -0.22
N SER A 385 -13.16 26.12 -0.61
CA SER A 385 -12.71 25.04 0.29
C SER A 385 -11.21 25.13 0.64
N GLY A 386 -10.50 26.14 0.12
CA GLY A 386 -9.06 26.27 0.26
C GLY A 386 -8.23 25.42 -0.70
N ARG A 387 -8.89 24.70 -1.63
CA ARG A 387 -8.22 23.80 -2.58
C ARG A 387 -7.70 24.59 -3.79
N ARG A 388 -6.44 24.28 -4.17
CA ARG A 388 -5.80 24.82 -5.37
C ARG A 388 -5.84 23.80 -6.48
N THR A 389 -6.31 24.21 -7.65
CA THR A 389 -6.40 23.34 -8.85
C THR A 389 -5.18 23.54 -9.75
N PRO A 390 -4.52 22.47 -10.19
CA PRO A 390 -3.42 22.59 -11.17
C PRO A 390 -3.97 23.02 -12.52
N VAL A 391 -3.31 24.00 -13.14
CA VAL A 391 -3.63 24.59 -14.46
C VAL A 391 -2.39 24.49 -15.34
N GLU A 392 -2.57 24.18 -16.62
CA GLU A 392 -1.48 24.08 -17.58
C GLU A 392 -0.95 25.46 -17.95
N THR A 393 0.38 25.63 -17.97
CA THR A 393 1.04 26.88 -18.39
C THR A 393 1.19 27.00 -19.91
N GLY A 394 1.05 25.89 -20.63
CA GLY A 394 1.34 25.75 -22.06
C GLY A 394 2.78 25.30 -22.34
N GLU A 395 3.65 25.28 -21.35
CA GLU A 395 5.00 24.73 -21.46
C GLU A 395 5.01 23.21 -21.22
N THR A 396 6.01 22.52 -21.77
CA THR A 396 6.21 21.09 -21.59
C THR A 396 7.65 20.77 -21.21
N ILE A 397 7.83 19.69 -20.47
CA ILE A 397 9.12 19.06 -20.21
C ILE A 397 9.12 17.64 -20.76
N THR A 398 10.28 17.17 -21.20
CA THR A 398 10.46 15.81 -21.70
C THR A 398 11.44 15.06 -20.80
N LEU A 399 11.10 13.86 -20.41
CA LEU A 399 11.92 12.95 -19.62
C LEU A 399 12.25 11.73 -20.48
N ASP A 400 13.53 11.43 -20.64
CA ASP A 400 13.97 10.17 -21.25
C ASP A 400 13.78 9.05 -20.23
N VAL A 401 12.90 8.13 -20.53
CA VAL A 401 12.53 7.01 -19.64
C VAL A 401 12.31 5.74 -20.44
N ASP A 402 12.59 4.60 -19.85
CA ASP A 402 12.30 3.29 -20.43
C ASP A 402 11.16 2.56 -19.69
N MET A 403 10.68 3.13 -18.56
CA MET A 403 9.54 2.61 -17.82
C MET A 403 8.74 3.75 -17.20
N VAL A 404 7.41 3.65 -17.25
CA VAL A 404 6.46 4.56 -16.59
C VAL A 404 5.56 3.76 -15.67
N ILE A 405 5.54 4.12 -14.37
CA ILE A 405 4.67 3.49 -13.37
C ILE A 405 3.54 4.45 -13.00
N LYS A 406 2.30 4.04 -13.23
CA LYS A 406 1.10 4.84 -12.96
C LYS A 406 0.61 4.63 -11.54
N ALA A 407 0.63 5.67 -10.72
CA ALA A 407 0.11 5.69 -9.36
C ALA A 407 -0.97 6.78 -9.17
N ALA A 408 -1.88 6.90 -10.14
CA ALA A 408 -2.92 7.94 -10.20
C ALA A 408 -4.20 7.61 -9.39
N GLY A 409 -4.13 6.63 -8.50
CA GLY A 409 -5.24 6.13 -7.70
C GLY A 409 -5.97 4.94 -8.33
N GLN A 410 -6.92 4.38 -7.59
CA GLN A 410 -7.73 3.24 -8.01
C GLN A 410 -9.17 3.67 -8.25
N ILE A 411 -9.89 2.91 -9.06
CA ILE A 411 -11.33 3.06 -9.30
C ILE A 411 -12.09 1.89 -8.67
N PRO A 412 -13.29 2.12 -8.16
CA PRO A 412 -14.14 1.05 -7.64
C PRO A 412 -14.54 0.03 -8.72
N TYR A 413 -15.04 -1.12 -8.30
CA TYR A 413 -15.55 -2.18 -9.19
C TYR A 413 -16.95 -1.83 -9.74
N GLU A 414 -17.04 -0.88 -10.67
CA GLU A 414 -18.33 -0.37 -11.20
C GLU A 414 -19.19 -1.46 -11.83
N GLU A 415 -18.61 -2.34 -12.64
CA GLU A 415 -19.33 -3.45 -13.26
C GLU A 415 -19.90 -4.43 -12.23
N LEU A 416 -19.12 -4.78 -11.22
CA LEU A 416 -19.57 -5.67 -10.16
C LEU A 416 -20.73 -5.07 -9.36
N VAL A 417 -20.63 -3.77 -9.08
CA VAL A 417 -21.68 -3.02 -8.38
C VAL A 417 -22.96 -2.98 -9.22
N THR A 418 -22.86 -2.67 -10.51
CA THR A 418 -23.98 -2.57 -11.43
C THR A 418 -24.64 -3.93 -11.68
N ASN A 419 -23.85 -4.96 -11.97
CA ASN A 419 -24.34 -6.31 -12.27
C ASN A 419 -25.05 -6.96 -11.07
N ASN A 420 -24.69 -6.59 -9.85
CA ASN A 420 -25.37 -7.06 -8.64
C ASN A 420 -26.46 -6.11 -8.13
N GLN A 421 -26.84 -5.08 -8.88
CA GLN A 421 -27.88 -4.09 -8.53
C GLN A 421 -27.59 -3.37 -7.18
N LEU A 422 -26.33 -3.26 -6.83
CA LEU A 422 -25.91 -2.52 -5.64
C LEU A 422 -25.95 -1.01 -5.92
N THR A 423 -26.51 -0.26 -4.99
CA THR A 423 -26.47 1.20 -5.10
C THR A 423 -25.05 1.69 -4.87
N ASN A 424 -24.63 2.64 -5.71
CA ASN A 424 -23.31 3.25 -5.57
C ASN A 424 -23.41 4.78 -5.50
N TRP A 425 -22.36 5.37 -4.91
CA TRP A 425 -22.15 6.80 -4.92
C TRP A 425 -20.73 7.06 -5.45
N TYR A 426 -20.64 7.57 -6.67
CA TYR A 426 -19.37 7.75 -7.37
C TYR A 426 -18.54 6.46 -7.45
N GLY A 427 -19.18 5.34 -7.76
CA GLY A 427 -18.56 4.02 -7.86
C GLY A 427 -18.30 3.31 -6.53
N LYS A 428 -18.51 3.95 -5.37
CA LYS A 428 -18.40 3.34 -4.04
C LYS A 428 -19.71 2.71 -3.62
N LEU A 429 -19.67 1.60 -2.89
CA LEU A 429 -20.88 1.01 -2.35
C LEU A 429 -21.58 1.95 -1.37
N ALA A 430 -22.87 2.19 -1.58
CA ALA A 430 -23.68 2.94 -0.65
C ALA A 430 -24.16 2.00 0.48
N ILE A 431 -24.02 2.45 1.71
CA ILE A 431 -24.52 1.76 2.90
C ILE A 431 -25.34 2.73 3.77
N ASN A 432 -26.24 2.18 4.58
CA ASN A 432 -26.90 2.93 5.63
C ASN A 432 -26.06 3.03 6.92
N GLU A 433 -26.61 3.64 7.96
CA GLU A 433 -25.96 3.79 9.27
C GLU A 433 -25.67 2.47 9.99
N HIS A 434 -26.24 1.37 9.51
CA HIS A 434 -26.03 0.00 9.99
C HIS A 434 -25.15 -0.83 9.05
N CYS A 435 -24.31 -0.19 8.23
CA CYS A 435 -23.42 -0.85 7.27
C CYS A 435 -24.15 -1.73 6.24
N GLU A 436 -25.48 -1.70 6.14
CA GLU A 436 -26.26 -2.50 5.22
C GLU A 436 -26.41 -1.77 3.87
N THR A 437 -26.26 -2.50 2.78
CA THR A 437 -26.50 -2.00 1.40
C THR A 437 -28.00 -1.87 1.12
N ASN A 438 -28.35 -1.49 -0.10
CA ASN A 438 -29.76 -1.53 -0.57
C ASN A 438 -30.33 -2.96 -0.68
N ILE A 439 -29.50 -3.99 -0.59
CA ILE A 439 -29.92 -5.39 -0.65
C ILE A 439 -30.03 -5.94 0.77
N PRO A 440 -31.23 -6.36 1.23
CA PRO A 440 -31.42 -6.85 2.59
C PRO A 440 -30.50 -8.03 2.94
N GLY A 441 -29.81 -7.97 4.07
CA GLY A 441 -28.88 -8.99 4.53
C GLY A 441 -27.49 -8.92 3.92
N VAL A 442 -27.24 -7.92 3.03
CA VAL A 442 -25.93 -7.66 2.46
C VAL A 442 -25.34 -6.40 3.08
N PHE A 443 -24.18 -6.54 3.73
CA PHE A 443 -23.45 -5.49 4.41
C PHE A 443 -22.14 -5.20 3.68
N ALA A 444 -21.58 -4.03 3.85
CA ALA A 444 -20.30 -3.68 3.25
C ALA A 444 -19.46 -2.74 4.15
N GLY A 445 -18.14 -2.73 3.92
CA GLY A 445 -17.22 -1.83 4.61
C GLY A 445 -15.80 -1.90 4.07
N GLY A 446 -14.98 -0.96 4.54
CA GLY A 446 -13.62 -0.76 4.04
C GLY A 446 -13.59 0.08 2.75
N ASP A 447 -12.57 -0.12 1.94
CA ASP A 447 -12.29 0.77 0.81
C ASP A 447 -13.37 0.77 -0.28
N CYS A 448 -14.13 -0.30 -0.43
CA CYS A 448 -15.27 -0.33 -1.36
C CYS A 448 -16.38 0.67 -0.97
N VAL A 449 -16.43 1.09 0.29
CA VAL A 449 -17.38 2.08 0.81
C VAL A 449 -16.75 3.47 0.93
N ASN A 450 -15.54 3.57 1.50
CA ASN A 450 -14.90 4.86 1.77
C ASN A 450 -14.02 5.38 0.61
N GLY A 451 -13.65 4.52 -0.35
CA GLY A 451 -12.86 4.85 -1.53
C GLY A 451 -11.35 4.73 -1.35
N GLY A 452 -10.91 4.11 -0.29
CA GLY A 452 -9.50 3.89 0.07
C GLY A 452 -9.05 4.80 1.20
N LYS A 453 -8.71 4.17 2.33
CA LYS A 453 -8.12 4.79 3.52
C LYS A 453 -7.05 3.87 4.09
N GLU A 454 -6.67 4.11 5.34
CA GLU A 454 -5.67 3.32 6.02
C GLU A 454 -6.17 1.90 6.38
N VAL A 455 -5.23 0.96 6.55
CA VAL A 455 -5.53 -0.41 6.99
C VAL A 455 -6.37 -0.41 8.27
N VAL A 456 -6.03 0.45 9.21
CA VAL A 456 -6.75 0.58 10.48
C VAL A 456 -8.21 1.04 10.32
N ASP A 457 -8.51 1.88 9.31
CA ASP A 457 -9.90 2.26 8.97
C ASP A 457 -10.69 1.08 8.43
N ALA A 458 -10.06 0.27 7.57
CA ALA A 458 -10.68 -0.93 7.03
C ALA A 458 -10.97 -1.96 8.14
N VAL A 459 -10.05 -2.13 9.10
CA VAL A 459 -10.29 -2.98 10.30
C VAL A 459 -11.50 -2.49 11.09
N GLN A 460 -11.60 -1.17 11.34
CA GLN A 460 -12.75 -0.62 12.06
C GLN A 460 -14.05 -0.85 11.29
N ALA A 461 -14.07 -0.62 9.98
CA ALA A 461 -15.24 -0.86 9.15
C ALA A 461 -15.68 -2.34 9.20
N GLY A 462 -14.75 -3.28 9.24
CA GLY A 462 -15.04 -4.72 9.43
C GLY A 462 -15.68 -5.01 10.77
N LYS A 463 -15.19 -4.40 11.87
CA LYS A 463 -15.80 -4.52 13.21
C LYS A 463 -17.23 -3.97 13.23
N ASP A 464 -17.45 -2.83 12.60
CA ASP A 464 -18.76 -2.18 12.59
C ASP A 464 -19.78 -3.00 11.78
N GLY A 465 -19.36 -3.52 10.60
CA GLY A 465 -20.18 -4.44 9.81
C GLY A 465 -20.53 -5.72 10.57
N ALA A 466 -19.57 -6.32 11.29
CA ALA A 466 -19.82 -7.51 12.10
C ALA A 466 -20.84 -7.24 13.23
N ARG A 467 -20.71 -6.10 13.93
CA ARG A 467 -21.66 -5.69 14.98
C ARG A 467 -23.07 -5.47 14.43
N ALA A 468 -23.16 -4.85 13.25
CA ALA A 468 -24.43 -4.63 12.56
C ALA A 468 -25.10 -5.97 12.18
N ILE A 469 -24.34 -6.92 11.64
CA ILE A 469 -24.81 -8.28 11.33
C ILE A 469 -25.32 -8.98 12.60
N LEU A 470 -24.56 -8.98 13.69
CA LEU A 470 -24.94 -9.60 14.97
C LEU A 470 -26.24 -8.99 15.53
N LYS A 471 -26.35 -7.66 15.49
CA LYS A 471 -27.56 -6.95 15.92
C LYS A 471 -28.78 -7.41 15.11
N LYS A 472 -28.68 -7.43 13.78
CA LYS A 472 -29.78 -7.87 12.91
C LYS A 472 -30.17 -9.33 13.11
N MET A 473 -29.18 -10.22 13.38
CA MET A 473 -29.44 -11.62 13.71
C MET A 473 -30.20 -11.78 15.03
N SER A 474 -29.87 -10.96 16.04
CA SER A 474 -30.54 -10.99 17.32
C SER A 474 -31.99 -10.48 17.27
N GLU A 475 -32.25 -9.48 16.43
CA GLU A 475 -33.58 -8.93 16.18
C GLU A 475 -34.51 -10.00 15.56
N ARG A 476 -34.02 -10.69 14.50
CA ARG A 476 -34.77 -11.78 13.83
C ARG A 476 -35.02 -13.02 14.72
N ALA A 477 -34.25 -13.23 15.76
CA ALA A 477 -34.45 -14.35 16.70
C ALA A 477 -35.54 -14.03 17.73
N ASN A 478 -35.92 -12.77 17.89
CA ASN A 478 -36.94 -12.29 18.79
C ASN A 478 -38.33 -12.06 18.11
N GLU A 479 -38.34 -12.08 16.76
CA GLU A 479 -39.58 -12.10 15.94
C GLU A 479 -40.08 -13.54 15.73
#